data_160b649b5417722fa548f8cf7eaa4e3f
#
_entry.id   160b649b5417722fa548f8cf7eaa4e3f
#
_cell.length_a   1.000
_cell.length_b   1.000
_cell.length_c   1.000
_cell.angle_alpha   90.00
_cell.angle_beta   90.00
_cell.angle_gamma   90.00
#
_symmetry.space_group_name_H-M   'P 1'
#
loop_
_entity.id
_entity.type
_entity.pdbx_description
1 polymer ?
#
loop_
_entity_poly.entity_id
_entity_poly.type
_entity_poly.pdbx_seq_one_letter_code
_entity_poly.pdbx_strand_id
1 'polypeptide(L)'
;MSIHLREIREEDLELIMQWRMDPDITRYMNTDPKLTPEGQRKWFRAISEDTDVLYWLIEIEGQPAGVINLTGLNRPSGSVGWAYYVGEKRLRSMKAALALEMNLYDYVFDVLGKNELVGDIFTLNKGVIQLHLLCGSQIMEEKKNHVCKSGRYYDVTFMHMTAQRWQEIRHSKKYEKISFGSGTGGNSAAGF
;
A
#
# COMPACT_ATOMS: atom_id res chain seq x y z
N MET A 1 -10.08 -9.92 14.82
CA MET A 1 -8.70 -9.68 14.31
C MET A 1 -8.45 -8.18 14.45
N SER A 2 -7.43 -7.80 15.20
CA SER A 2 -7.05 -6.39 15.32
C SER A 2 -6.00 -6.04 14.28
N ILE A 3 -6.20 -4.93 13.57
CA ILE A 3 -5.21 -4.36 12.65
C ILE A 3 -5.01 -2.90 13.04
N HIS A 4 -3.76 -2.51 13.15
CA HIS A 4 -3.34 -1.15 13.42
C HIS A 4 -2.29 -0.70 12.41
N LEU A 5 -2.44 0.50 11.88
CA LEU A 5 -1.43 1.15 11.05
C LEU A 5 -0.73 2.20 11.90
N ARG A 6 0.59 2.08 12.07
CA ARG A 6 1.39 3.03 12.84
C ARG A 6 2.58 3.56 12.04
N GLU A 7 3.16 4.63 12.50
CA GLU A 7 4.41 5.12 11.94
C GLU A 7 5.53 4.07 11.95
N ILE A 8 6.39 4.12 10.95
CA ILE A 8 7.60 3.31 10.88
C ILE A 8 8.63 3.94 11.84
N ARG A 9 9.35 3.09 12.58
CA ARG A 9 10.43 3.47 13.51
C ARG A 9 11.76 2.91 13.04
N GLU A 10 12.87 3.44 13.58
CA GLU A 10 14.20 2.92 13.23
C GLU A 10 14.35 1.43 13.55
N GLU A 11 13.74 0.96 14.64
CA GLU A 11 13.73 -0.45 15.05
C GLU A 11 13.05 -1.39 14.04
N ASP A 12 12.17 -0.87 13.18
CA ASP A 12 11.45 -1.66 12.16
C ASP A 12 12.29 -1.87 10.88
N LEU A 13 13.34 -1.07 10.68
CA LEU A 13 14.04 -0.99 9.40
C LEU A 13 14.69 -2.30 8.98
N GLU A 14 15.23 -3.06 9.92
CA GLU A 14 15.84 -4.35 9.63
C GLU A 14 14.78 -5.36 9.13
N LEU A 15 13.63 -5.41 9.80
CA LEU A 15 12.53 -6.29 9.44
C LEU A 15 11.94 -5.91 8.07
N ILE A 16 11.71 -4.61 7.82
CA ILE A 16 11.25 -4.10 6.52
C ILE A 16 12.26 -4.47 5.42
N MET A 17 13.57 -4.34 5.69
CA MET A 17 14.62 -4.71 4.75
C MET A 17 14.58 -6.21 4.43
N GLN A 18 14.42 -7.07 5.44
CA GLN A 18 14.29 -8.52 5.25
C GLN A 18 13.09 -8.86 4.36
N TRP A 19 11.92 -8.30 4.63
CA TRP A 19 10.75 -8.49 3.77
C TRP A 19 10.98 -8.02 2.33
N ARG A 20 11.62 -6.86 2.16
CA ARG A 20 11.87 -6.27 0.84
C ARG A 20 12.94 -7.02 0.02
N MET A 21 13.70 -7.91 0.64
CA MET A 21 14.64 -8.82 -0.03
C MET A 21 14.12 -10.27 -0.13
N ASP A 22 12.94 -10.58 0.43
CA ASP A 22 12.33 -11.92 0.29
C ASP A 22 11.80 -12.10 -1.15
N PRO A 23 12.29 -13.08 -1.92
CA PRO A 23 11.82 -13.37 -3.28
C PRO A 23 10.31 -13.65 -3.39
N ASP A 24 9.68 -14.20 -2.35
CA ASP A 24 8.24 -14.46 -2.33
C ASP A 24 7.42 -13.16 -2.26
N ILE A 25 8.01 -12.08 -1.77
CA ILE A 25 7.40 -10.76 -1.74
C ILE A 25 7.74 -10.01 -3.02
N THR A 26 9.01 -9.96 -3.38
CA THR A 26 9.47 -9.13 -4.50
C THR A 26 9.04 -9.66 -5.86
N ARG A 27 8.73 -10.94 -6.00
CA ARG A 27 8.33 -11.52 -7.31
C ARG A 27 7.20 -10.78 -8.02
N TYR A 28 6.34 -10.09 -7.27
CA TYR A 28 5.24 -9.27 -7.79
C TYR A 28 5.48 -7.77 -7.69
N MET A 29 6.69 -7.37 -7.30
CA MET A 29 7.10 -5.96 -7.23
C MET A 29 7.95 -5.58 -8.43
N ASN A 30 7.99 -4.29 -8.73
CA ASN A 30 8.72 -3.74 -9.86
C ASN A 30 10.25 -3.89 -9.75
N THR A 31 10.78 -4.16 -8.55
CA THR A 31 12.22 -4.26 -8.29
C THR A 31 12.57 -5.43 -7.39
N ASP A 32 13.79 -5.94 -7.55
CA ASP A 32 14.47 -6.88 -6.65
C ASP A 32 15.66 -6.15 -5.99
N PRO A 33 15.43 -5.35 -4.93
CA PRO A 33 16.47 -4.52 -4.36
C PRO A 33 17.50 -5.35 -3.58
N LYS A 34 18.76 -4.95 -3.67
CA LYS A 34 19.82 -5.38 -2.75
C LYS A 34 19.99 -4.26 -1.72
N LEU A 35 19.33 -4.40 -0.59
CA LEU A 35 19.31 -3.39 0.46
C LEU A 35 20.45 -3.60 1.45
N THR A 36 20.89 -2.49 2.05
CA THR A 36 21.86 -2.46 3.15
C THR A 36 21.28 -1.69 4.32
N PRO A 37 21.74 -1.93 5.56
CA PRO A 37 21.26 -1.16 6.72
C PRO A 37 21.43 0.35 6.56
N GLU A 38 22.53 0.78 5.94
CA GLU A 38 22.78 2.21 5.66
C GLU A 38 21.79 2.76 4.63
N GLY A 39 21.57 2.03 3.53
CA GLY A 39 20.59 2.40 2.50
C GLY A 39 19.18 2.47 3.08
N GLN A 40 18.83 1.56 3.99
CA GLN A 40 17.52 1.54 4.65
C GLN A 40 17.35 2.76 5.58
N ARG A 41 18.36 3.14 6.35
CA ARG A 41 18.32 4.37 7.16
C ARG A 41 18.21 5.64 6.28
N LYS A 42 18.92 5.66 5.14
CA LYS A 42 18.80 6.77 4.18
C LYS A 42 17.39 6.88 3.60
N TRP A 43 16.79 5.75 3.20
CA TRP A 43 15.41 5.69 2.75
C TRP A 43 14.44 6.19 3.82
N PHE A 44 14.58 5.73 5.07
CA PHE A 44 13.72 6.13 6.17
C PHE A 44 13.76 7.65 6.42
N ARG A 45 14.95 8.26 6.44
CA ARG A 45 15.07 9.72 6.54
C ARG A 45 14.39 10.42 5.38
N ALA A 46 14.61 9.95 4.15
CA ALA A 46 13.99 10.54 2.97
C ALA A 46 12.46 10.53 3.04
N ILE A 47 11.84 9.39 3.38
CA ILE A 47 10.37 9.33 3.50
C ILE A 47 9.84 10.15 4.69
N SER A 48 10.61 10.29 5.77
CA SER A 48 10.19 11.08 6.96
C SER A 48 10.11 12.58 6.67
N GLU A 49 10.89 13.06 5.70
CA GLU A 49 10.93 14.48 5.29
C GLU A 49 10.02 14.78 4.09
N ASP A 50 9.61 13.75 3.33
CA ASP A 50 8.85 13.91 2.09
C ASP A 50 7.36 14.13 2.38
N THR A 51 6.85 15.31 2.02
CA THR A 51 5.43 15.66 2.19
C THR A 51 4.50 15.05 1.15
N ASP A 52 5.05 14.44 0.10
CA ASP A 52 4.30 13.81 -0.99
C ASP A 52 3.99 12.32 -0.75
N VAL A 53 4.48 11.76 0.36
CA VAL A 53 4.30 10.35 0.71
C VAL A 53 3.78 10.17 2.14
N LEU A 54 3.19 9.01 2.39
CA LEU A 54 2.77 8.59 3.72
C LEU A 54 2.93 7.08 3.83
N TYR A 55 3.68 6.63 4.83
CA TYR A 55 3.98 5.23 5.07
C TYR A 55 3.50 4.78 6.44
N TRP A 56 3.00 3.57 6.55
CA TRP A 56 2.70 2.91 7.81
C TRP A 56 3.29 1.52 7.87
N LEU A 57 3.71 1.13 9.06
CA LEU A 57 3.85 -0.27 9.41
C LEU A 57 2.45 -0.85 9.69
N ILE A 58 2.16 -1.99 9.10
CA ILE A 58 0.96 -2.77 9.38
C ILE A 58 1.24 -3.65 10.58
N GLU A 59 0.43 -3.54 11.63
CA GLU A 59 0.41 -4.49 12.74
C GLU A 59 -0.87 -5.31 12.68
N ILE A 60 -0.74 -6.64 12.83
CA ILE A 60 -1.85 -7.58 12.92
C ILE A 60 -1.69 -8.35 14.22
N GLU A 61 -2.72 -8.31 15.10
CA GLU A 61 -2.69 -8.91 16.43
C GLU A 61 -1.46 -8.45 17.25
N GLY A 62 -1.11 -7.16 17.16
CA GLY A 62 0.01 -6.56 17.86
C GLY A 62 1.39 -6.95 17.34
N GLN A 63 1.48 -7.59 16.17
CA GLN A 63 2.75 -8.01 15.56
C GLN A 63 3.00 -7.26 14.26
N PRO A 64 4.22 -6.77 14.02
CA PRO A 64 4.61 -6.23 12.72
C PRO A 64 4.32 -7.23 11.61
N ALA A 65 3.63 -6.81 10.57
CA ALA A 65 3.13 -7.70 9.52
C ALA A 65 3.53 -7.28 8.11
N GLY A 66 3.72 -5.99 7.86
CA GLY A 66 4.01 -5.48 6.51
C GLY A 66 4.07 -3.97 6.47
N VAL A 67 4.03 -3.43 5.26
CA VAL A 67 4.05 -1.98 5.02
C VAL A 67 2.96 -1.61 4.02
N ILE A 68 2.31 -0.47 4.25
CA ILE A 68 1.37 0.17 3.33
C ILE A 68 1.78 1.62 3.13
N ASN A 69 1.62 2.15 1.92
CA ASN A 69 2.00 3.52 1.62
C ASN A 69 1.08 4.20 0.62
N LEU A 70 1.07 5.51 0.69
CA LEU A 70 0.49 6.43 -0.28
C LEU A 70 1.61 7.29 -0.89
N THR A 71 1.46 7.66 -2.16
CA THR A 71 2.40 8.52 -2.90
C THR A 71 1.64 9.51 -3.77
N GLY A 72 2.27 10.66 -4.04
CA GLY A 72 1.63 11.69 -4.87
C GLY A 72 0.53 12.43 -4.11
N LEU A 73 0.69 12.63 -2.80
CA LEU A 73 -0.28 13.34 -1.96
C LEU A 73 -0.50 14.79 -2.41
N ASN A 74 0.51 15.40 -3.04
CA ASN A 74 0.48 16.79 -3.49
C ASN A 74 0.10 16.94 -4.97
N ARG A 75 -0.34 15.88 -5.64
CA ARG A 75 -0.75 15.96 -7.04
C ARG A 75 -1.98 16.86 -7.20
N PRO A 76 -1.95 17.84 -8.13
CA PRO A 76 -3.09 18.75 -8.36
C PRO A 76 -4.38 18.04 -8.77
N SER A 77 -4.29 16.87 -9.40
CA SER A 77 -5.44 16.03 -9.78
C SER A 77 -6.20 15.46 -8.57
N GLY A 78 -5.57 15.42 -7.39
CA GLY A 78 -6.10 14.70 -6.23
C GLY A 78 -6.04 13.16 -6.37
N SER A 79 -5.32 12.66 -7.38
CA SER A 79 -5.06 11.22 -7.56
C SER A 79 -3.84 10.80 -6.74
N VAL A 80 -3.97 9.73 -5.96
CA VAL A 80 -2.96 9.21 -5.05
C VAL A 80 -2.58 7.80 -5.45
N GLY A 81 -1.28 7.52 -5.54
CA GLY A 81 -0.75 6.17 -5.71
C GLY A 81 -0.71 5.42 -4.38
N TRP A 82 -0.85 4.10 -4.42
CA TRP A 82 -0.74 3.27 -3.23
C TRP A 82 -0.14 1.91 -3.52
N ALA A 83 0.46 1.33 -2.49
CA ALA A 83 0.91 -0.05 -2.51
C ALA A 83 0.95 -0.61 -1.08
N TYR A 84 0.82 -1.92 -0.94
CA TYR A 84 1.08 -2.60 0.31
C TYR A 84 1.61 -4.02 0.09
N TYR A 85 2.22 -4.55 1.11
CA TYR A 85 2.52 -5.97 1.21
C TYR A 85 2.44 -6.42 2.67
N VAL A 86 2.01 -7.67 2.86
CA VAL A 86 2.11 -8.37 4.14
C VAL A 86 3.34 -9.27 4.07
N GLY A 87 4.41 -8.89 4.79
CA GLY A 87 5.68 -9.61 4.85
C GLY A 87 5.54 -10.92 5.60
N GLU A 88 4.88 -10.89 6.76
CA GLU A 88 4.65 -12.06 7.61
C GLU A 88 3.64 -13.03 6.99
N LYS A 89 4.13 -14.12 6.40
CA LYS A 89 3.30 -15.09 5.66
C LYS A 89 2.15 -15.66 6.50
N ARG A 90 2.39 -15.94 7.79
CA ARG A 90 1.40 -16.50 8.72
C ARG A 90 0.24 -15.55 9.05
N LEU A 91 0.43 -14.25 8.84
CA LEU A 91 -0.56 -13.22 9.08
C LEU A 91 -1.36 -12.84 7.83
N ARG A 92 -1.02 -13.41 6.67
CA ARG A 92 -1.75 -13.19 5.42
C ARG A 92 -3.11 -13.87 5.48
N SER A 93 -4.16 -13.10 5.26
CA SER A 93 -5.52 -13.62 5.12
C SER A 93 -6.36 -12.72 4.22
N MET A 94 -7.38 -13.30 3.58
CA MET A 94 -8.36 -12.54 2.82
C MET A 94 -9.05 -11.48 3.69
N LYS A 95 -9.35 -11.83 4.94
CA LYS A 95 -9.99 -10.92 5.89
C LYS A 95 -9.12 -9.69 6.19
N ALA A 96 -7.80 -9.89 6.41
CA ALA A 96 -6.85 -8.80 6.61
C ALA A 96 -6.74 -7.92 5.35
N ALA A 97 -6.62 -8.53 4.18
CA ALA A 97 -6.50 -7.82 2.91
C ALA A 97 -7.73 -6.94 2.63
N LEU A 98 -8.95 -7.49 2.79
CA LEU A 98 -10.20 -6.71 2.66
C LEU A 98 -10.29 -5.56 3.66
N ALA A 99 -9.92 -5.80 4.92
CA ALA A 99 -9.94 -4.76 5.95
C ALA A 99 -8.94 -3.64 5.63
N LEU A 100 -7.69 -3.96 5.26
CA LEU A 100 -6.68 -2.99 4.89
C LEU A 100 -7.15 -2.11 3.73
N GLU A 101 -7.59 -2.70 2.65
CA GLU A 101 -7.94 -1.97 1.43
C GLU A 101 -9.17 -1.08 1.62
N MET A 102 -10.27 -1.61 2.18
CA MET A 102 -11.49 -0.82 2.32
C MET A 102 -11.38 0.30 3.35
N ASN A 103 -10.61 0.09 4.43
CA ASN A 103 -10.34 1.19 5.37
C ASN A 103 -9.36 2.22 4.79
N LEU A 104 -8.44 1.81 3.89
CA LEU A 104 -7.61 2.77 3.17
C LEU A 104 -8.47 3.66 2.25
N TYR A 105 -9.51 3.12 1.60
CA TYR A 105 -10.47 3.93 0.83
C TYR A 105 -11.16 4.96 1.72
N ASP A 106 -11.67 4.55 2.90
CA ASP A 106 -12.25 5.48 3.87
C ASP A 106 -11.26 6.59 4.25
N TYR A 107 -10.02 6.22 4.57
CA TYR A 107 -8.99 7.17 4.97
C TYR A 107 -8.64 8.17 3.84
N VAL A 108 -8.41 7.66 2.64
CA VAL A 108 -8.02 8.48 1.49
C VAL A 108 -9.12 9.47 1.07
N PHE A 109 -10.38 9.03 1.08
CA PHE A 109 -11.48 9.84 0.61
C PHE A 109 -12.11 10.72 1.70
N ASP A 110 -12.30 10.19 2.90
CA ASP A 110 -12.99 10.90 3.97
C ASP A 110 -12.03 11.76 4.83
N VAL A 111 -10.78 11.31 5.03
CA VAL A 111 -9.80 12.02 5.88
C VAL A 111 -8.88 12.90 5.04
N LEU A 112 -8.28 12.36 3.97
CA LEU A 112 -7.37 13.12 3.12
C LEU A 112 -8.08 13.94 2.03
N GLY A 113 -9.39 13.71 1.81
CA GLY A 113 -10.19 14.44 0.81
C GLY A 113 -9.68 14.27 -0.62
N LYS A 114 -9.09 13.13 -0.95
CA LYS A 114 -8.57 12.86 -2.30
C LYS A 114 -9.68 12.37 -3.23
N ASN A 115 -9.43 12.50 -4.55
CA ASN A 115 -10.43 12.18 -5.56
C ASN A 115 -10.33 10.74 -6.06
N GLU A 116 -9.13 10.16 -6.06
CA GLU A 116 -8.85 8.89 -6.69
C GLU A 116 -7.64 8.20 -6.04
N LEU A 117 -7.74 6.89 -5.89
CA LEU A 117 -6.65 6.02 -5.47
C LEU A 117 -6.30 5.08 -6.64
N VAL A 118 -5.03 5.10 -7.07
CA VAL A 118 -4.55 4.33 -8.22
C VAL A 118 -3.47 3.34 -7.80
N GLY A 119 -3.48 2.16 -8.40
CA GLY A 119 -2.45 1.14 -8.20
C GLY A 119 -2.06 0.49 -9.52
N ASP A 120 -0.81 0.03 -9.58
CA ASP A 120 -0.27 -0.73 -10.69
C ASP A 120 0.13 -2.13 -10.21
N ILE A 121 -0.35 -3.16 -10.90
CA ILE A 121 -0.20 -4.56 -10.52
C ILE A 121 0.35 -5.34 -11.72
N PHE A 122 1.37 -6.16 -11.53
CA PHE A 122 1.73 -7.12 -12.57
C PHE A 122 0.52 -7.96 -12.96
N THR A 123 0.16 -7.96 -14.25
CA THR A 123 -1.04 -8.64 -14.77
C THR A 123 -1.07 -10.15 -14.44
N LEU A 124 0.10 -10.74 -14.20
CA LEU A 124 0.21 -12.14 -13.75
C LEU A 124 -0.23 -12.34 -12.28
N ASN A 125 -0.30 -11.28 -11.46
CA ASN A 125 -0.77 -11.36 -10.07
C ASN A 125 -2.31 -11.35 -9.99
N LYS A 126 -2.92 -12.37 -10.57
CA LYS A 126 -4.38 -12.50 -10.68
C LYS A 126 -5.10 -12.44 -9.33
N GLY A 127 -4.48 -13.00 -8.28
CA GLY A 127 -5.09 -12.99 -6.93
C GLY A 127 -5.30 -11.59 -6.38
N VAL A 128 -4.30 -10.70 -6.53
CA VAL A 128 -4.41 -9.29 -6.08
C VAL A 128 -5.38 -8.50 -6.96
N ILE A 129 -5.38 -8.71 -8.28
CA ILE A 129 -6.36 -8.08 -9.18
C ILE A 129 -7.79 -8.47 -8.77
N GLN A 130 -8.05 -9.74 -8.50
CA GLN A 130 -9.36 -10.20 -8.03
C GLN A 130 -9.74 -9.62 -6.67
N LEU A 131 -8.80 -9.49 -5.75
CA LEU A 131 -9.01 -8.83 -4.46
C LEU A 131 -9.47 -7.37 -4.67
N HIS A 132 -8.76 -6.59 -5.49
CA HIS A 132 -9.12 -5.21 -5.77
C HIS A 132 -10.49 -5.08 -6.43
N LEU A 133 -10.83 -5.97 -7.38
CA LEU A 133 -12.18 -6.04 -7.97
C LEU A 133 -13.25 -6.35 -6.92
N LEU A 134 -12.97 -7.27 -5.99
CA LEU A 134 -13.88 -7.61 -4.90
C LEU A 134 -14.09 -6.42 -3.94
N CYS A 135 -13.06 -5.62 -3.68
CA CYS A 135 -13.17 -4.36 -2.94
C CYS A 135 -13.93 -3.28 -3.70
N GLY A 136 -14.07 -3.43 -5.02
CA GLY A 136 -14.84 -2.53 -5.88
C GLY A 136 -14.02 -1.66 -6.81
N SER A 137 -12.68 -1.78 -6.79
CA SER A 137 -11.81 -1.12 -7.77
C SER A 137 -12.12 -1.55 -9.18
N GLN A 138 -11.77 -0.72 -10.15
CA GLN A 138 -11.97 -0.97 -11.57
C GLN A 138 -10.62 -1.01 -12.29
N ILE A 139 -10.56 -1.82 -13.35
CA ILE A 139 -9.41 -1.82 -14.26
C ILE A 139 -9.54 -0.59 -15.16
N MET A 140 -8.48 0.22 -15.21
CA MET A 140 -8.35 1.37 -16.12
C MET A 140 -7.80 0.93 -17.47
N GLU A 141 -6.66 0.25 -17.45
CA GLU A 141 -5.96 -0.23 -18.64
C GLU A 141 -5.01 -1.38 -18.32
N GLU A 142 -4.62 -2.13 -19.34
CA GLU A 142 -3.51 -3.08 -19.30
C GLU A 142 -2.43 -2.67 -20.28
N LYS A 143 -1.19 -2.54 -19.80
CA LYS A 143 -0.03 -2.23 -20.64
C LYS A 143 0.88 -3.43 -20.79
N LYS A 144 1.09 -3.83 -22.03
CA LYS A 144 2.01 -4.93 -22.38
C LYS A 144 3.46 -4.49 -22.26
N ASN A 145 4.33 -5.38 -21.76
CA ASN A 145 5.77 -5.15 -21.63
C ASN A 145 6.11 -3.82 -20.97
N HIS A 146 5.35 -3.42 -19.96
CA HIS A 146 5.43 -2.08 -19.37
C HIS A 146 6.60 -1.93 -18.40
N VAL A 147 6.91 -2.97 -17.60
CA VAL A 147 8.01 -2.96 -16.63
C VAL A 147 9.06 -3.96 -17.04
N CYS A 148 10.33 -3.52 -17.10
CA CYS A 148 11.48 -4.39 -17.27
C CYS A 148 12.12 -4.64 -15.88
N LYS A 149 12.12 -5.90 -15.45
CA LYS A 149 12.71 -6.33 -14.20
C LYS A 149 13.65 -7.50 -14.45
N SER A 150 14.92 -7.37 -14.06
CA SER A 150 15.97 -8.40 -14.25
C SER A 150 16.04 -8.92 -15.70
N GLY A 151 15.90 -8.02 -16.70
CA GLY A 151 15.93 -8.35 -18.13
C GLY A 151 14.66 -8.99 -18.69
N ARG A 152 13.62 -9.16 -17.88
CA ARG A 152 12.31 -9.67 -18.29
C ARG A 152 11.26 -8.57 -18.28
N TYR A 153 10.45 -8.52 -19.34
CA TYR A 153 9.32 -7.58 -19.42
C TYR A 153 8.05 -8.18 -18.83
N TYR A 154 7.30 -7.35 -18.14
CA TYR A 154 6.04 -7.69 -17.48
C TYR A 154 4.93 -6.78 -17.95
N ASP A 155 3.76 -7.39 -18.15
CA ASP A 155 2.51 -6.66 -18.36
C ASP A 155 2.01 -6.11 -17.04
N VAL A 156 1.39 -4.92 -17.07
CA VAL A 156 0.87 -4.23 -15.89
C VAL A 156 -0.59 -3.89 -16.11
N THR A 157 -1.39 -4.20 -15.11
CA THR A 157 -2.80 -3.80 -14.99
C THR A 157 -2.88 -2.59 -14.06
N PHE A 158 -3.37 -1.48 -14.58
CA PHE A 158 -3.66 -0.28 -13.79
C PHE A 158 -5.09 -0.34 -13.29
N MET A 159 -5.25 -0.12 -11.99
CA MET A 159 -6.55 -0.15 -11.32
C MET A 159 -6.77 1.10 -10.49
N HIS A 160 -8.03 1.48 -10.31
CA HIS A 160 -8.38 2.62 -9.51
C HIS A 160 -9.68 2.44 -8.70
N MET A 161 -9.80 3.24 -7.65
CA MET A 161 -11.02 3.54 -6.93
C MET A 161 -11.20 5.05 -6.90
N THR A 162 -12.37 5.55 -7.33
CA THR A 162 -12.70 6.97 -7.20
C THR A 162 -13.52 7.23 -5.93
N ALA A 163 -13.42 8.45 -5.39
CA ALA A 163 -14.21 8.87 -4.24
C ALA A 163 -15.71 8.70 -4.50
N GLN A 164 -16.20 9.10 -5.69
CA GLN A 164 -17.60 8.93 -6.07
C GLN A 164 -18.01 7.46 -6.02
N ARG A 165 -17.27 6.57 -6.70
CA ARG A 165 -17.58 5.15 -6.72
C ARG A 165 -17.58 4.54 -5.32
N TRP A 166 -16.60 4.91 -4.47
CA TRP A 166 -16.56 4.41 -3.10
C TRP A 166 -17.81 4.83 -2.31
N GLN A 167 -18.25 6.07 -2.41
CA GLN A 167 -19.49 6.53 -1.78
C GLN A 167 -20.72 5.75 -2.26
N GLU A 168 -20.79 5.40 -3.54
CA GLU A 168 -21.89 4.62 -4.10
C GLU A 168 -21.97 3.18 -3.58
N ILE A 169 -20.79 2.53 -3.38
CA ILE A 169 -20.77 1.08 -3.08
C ILE A 169 -20.45 0.75 -1.63
N ARG A 170 -19.84 1.67 -0.84
CA ARG A 170 -19.33 1.38 0.51
C ARG A 170 -20.37 0.80 1.47
N HIS A 171 -21.62 1.22 1.37
CA HIS A 171 -22.72 0.74 2.21
C HIS A 171 -23.05 -0.75 2.00
N SER A 172 -22.73 -1.30 0.83
CA SER A 172 -22.89 -2.72 0.51
C SER A 172 -21.72 -3.59 0.97
N LYS A 173 -20.60 -2.96 1.39
CA LYS A 173 -19.37 -3.67 1.79
C LYS A 173 -19.37 -3.94 3.29
N LYS A 174 -18.96 -5.16 3.65
CA LYS A 174 -18.81 -5.56 5.04
C LYS A 174 -17.31 -5.79 5.31
N TYR A 175 -16.72 -4.99 6.16
CA TYR A 175 -15.31 -5.11 6.57
C TYR A 175 -15.11 -4.67 8.01
N GLU A 176 -14.10 -5.23 8.65
CA GLU A 176 -13.72 -4.82 10.00
C GLU A 176 -13.00 -3.47 9.95
N LYS A 177 -13.32 -2.60 10.90
CA LYS A 177 -12.61 -1.34 11.03
C LYS A 177 -11.21 -1.59 11.60
N ILE A 178 -10.23 -0.85 11.08
CA ILE A 178 -8.86 -0.83 11.56
C ILE A 178 -8.57 0.53 12.19
N SER A 179 -7.51 0.61 12.99
CA SER A 179 -7.07 1.89 13.56
C SER A 179 -5.89 2.45 12.76
N PHE A 180 -5.90 3.77 12.59
CA PHE A 180 -4.81 4.53 11.98
C PHE A 180 -4.14 5.39 13.06
N GLY A 181 -2.86 5.17 13.25
CA GLY A 181 -1.97 6.09 13.95
C GLY A 181 -1.33 7.08 12.97
N SER A 182 -0.44 7.91 13.48
CA SER A 182 0.39 8.78 12.64
C SER A 182 1.15 7.94 11.62
N GLY A 183 1.21 8.43 10.38
CA GLY A 183 2.04 7.84 9.34
C GLY A 183 3.42 8.51 9.28
N THR A 184 4.41 7.82 8.72
CA THR A 184 5.74 8.35 8.45
C THR A 184 5.70 9.13 7.14
N GLY A 185 5.94 10.44 7.20
CA GLY A 185 5.97 11.36 6.06
C GLY A 185 6.10 12.79 6.56
N GLY A 186 6.50 13.72 5.70
CA GLY A 186 6.72 15.13 6.08
C GLY A 186 5.48 15.87 6.59
N ASN A 187 4.27 15.32 6.38
CA ASN A 187 2.99 15.83 6.87
C ASN A 187 2.44 15.05 8.07
N SER A 188 3.25 14.28 8.78
CA SER A 188 2.81 13.40 9.88
C SER A 188 2.24 14.11 11.13
N ALA A 189 2.15 15.43 11.14
CA ALA A 189 1.61 16.23 12.25
C ALA A 189 0.06 16.19 12.38
N ALA A 190 -0.67 15.50 11.53
CA ALA A 190 -2.11 15.33 11.63
C ALA A 190 -2.46 13.97 12.24
N GLY A 191 -2.16 13.80 13.52
CA GLY A 191 -2.77 12.75 14.34
C GLY A 191 -4.22 13.15 14.65
N PHE A 192 -5.17 12.31 14.29
CA PHE A 192 -6.56 12.37 14.74
C PHE A 192 -6.83 11.25 15.73
#